data_d2786ab15215ce3e20c2bd21b7f0a4a3
#
_entry.id   d2786ab15215ce3e20c2bd21b7f0a4a3
#
_cell.length_a   1.000
_cell.length_b   1.000
_cell.length_c   1.000
_cell.angle_alpha   90.00
_cell.angle_beta   90.00
_cell.angle_gamma   90.00
#
_symmetry.space_group_name_H-M   'P 1'
#
loop_
_entity.id
_entity.type
_entity.pdbx_description
1 polymer ?
#
loop_
_entity_poly.entity_id
_entity_poly.type
_entity_poly.pdbx_seq_one_letter_code
_entity_poly.pdbx_strand_id
1 'polypeptide(L)' 'MSGDKKEVTFEINIDSNEMLEKIVEEYKLPDKSKAIRVLLDYVEEKESDWDDMFATVRCNRC' A
#
# COMPACT_ATOMS: atom_id res chain seq x y z
N MET A 1 -17.66 7.43 1.90
CA MET A 1 -16.57 6.64 2.48
C MET A 1 -16.49 6.86 3.98
N SER A 2 -16.33 5.78 4.72
CA SER A 2 -16.18 5.86 6.17
C SER A 2 -14.82 6.42 6.53
N GLY A 3 -14.77 7.31 7.54
CA GLY A 3 -13.52 7.80 8.09
C GLY A 3 -12.97 6.90 9.19
N ASP A 4 -13.69 5.83 9.53
CA ASP A 4 -13.29 4.93 10.59
C ASP A 4 -12.09 4.11 10.18
N LYS A 5 -11.17 3.92 11.12
CA LYS A 5 -9.93 3.17 10.89
C LYS A 5 -9.85 2.00 11.83
N LYS A 6 -9.17 0.97 11.39
CA LYS A 6 -8.95 -0.23 12.18
C LYS A 6 -7.49 -0.63 12.03
N GLU A 7 -6.89 -1.08 13.11
CA GLU A 7 -5.54 -1.63 13.05
C GLU A 7 -5.59 -3.05 12.53
N VAL A 8 -4.78 -3.32 11.50
CA VAL A 8 -4.64 -4.67 10.95
C VAL A 8 -3.16 -4.92 10.73
N THR A 9 -2.77 -6.18 10.79
CA THR A 9 -1.38 -6.57 10.63
C THR A 9 -1.24 -7.47 9.40
N PHE A 10 -0.27 -7.16 8.58
CA PHE A 10 0.03 -7.94 7.38
C PHE A 10 1.51 -8.28 7.34
N GLU A 11 1.79 -9.43 6.77
CA GLU A 11 3.17 -9.83 6.48
C GLU A 11 3.52 -9.30 5.10
N ILE A 12 4.57 -8.50 5.04
CA ILE A 12 5.06 -7.96 3.76
C ILE A 12 6.56 -8.19 3.67
N ASN A 13 7.08 -8.11 2.47
CA ASN A 13 8.52 -8.28 2.25
C ASN A 13 9.29 -7.14 2.93
N ILE A 14 10.51 -7.46 3.38
CA ILE A 14 11.38 -6.48 4.03
C ILE A 14 11.64 -5.30 3.09
N ASP A 15 11.89 -5.58 1.82
CA ASP A 15 12.12 -4.54 0.81
C ASP A 15 10.93 -3.60 0.67
N SER A 16 9.71 -4.17 0.76
CA SER A 16 8.49 -3.37 0.67
C SER A 16 8.35 -2.46 1.88
N ASN A 17 8.73 -2.95 3.05
CA ASN A 17 8.71 -2.14 4.27
C ASN A 17 9.72 -0.99 4.17
N GLU A 18 10.91 -1.26 3.64
CA GLU A 18 11.92 -0.23 3.42
C GLU A 18 11.43 0.81 2.41
N MET A 19 10.72 0.39 1.38
CA MET A 19 10.12 1.29 0.41
C MET A 19 9.12 2.22 1.09
N LEU A 20 8.29 1.69 1.98
CA LEU A 20 7.33 2.50 2.71
C LEU A 20 8.02 3.53 3.59
N GLU A 21 9.12 3.15 4.26
CA GLU A 21 9.90 4.08 5.07
C GLU A 21 10.47 5.22 4.21
N LYS A 22 10.96 4.88 3.04
CA LYS A 22 11.48 5.86 2.10
C LYS A 22 10.40 6.83 1.63
N ILE A 23 9.22 6.30 1.32
CA ILE A 23 8.08 7.13 0.92
C ILE A 23 7.69 8.10 2.03
N VAL A 24 7.62 7.60 3.25
CA VAL A 24 7.29 8.43 4.41
C VAL A 24 8.30 9.58 4.55
N GLU A 25 9.57 9.28 4.44
CA GLU A 25 10.63 10.27 4.58
C GLU A 25 10.62 11.27 3.42
N GLU A 26 10.51 10.78 2.19
CA GLU A 26 10.58 11.62 1.00
C GLU A 26 9.40 12.57 0.87
N TYR A 27 8.22 12.11 1.22
CA TYR A 27 7.00 12.92 1.10
C TYR A 27 6.52 13.47 2.44
N LYS A 28 7.33 13.32 3.48
CA LYS A 28 7.08 13.88 4.81
C LYS A 28 5.71 13.49 5.36
N LEU A 29 5.39 12.22 5.23
CA LEU A 29 4.16 11.69 5.79
C LEU A 29 4.33 11.44 7.29
N PRO A 30 3.23 11.44 8.07
CA PRO A 30 3.34 11.24 9.51
C PRO A 30 3.81 9.84 9.92
N ASP A 31 3.43 8.81 9.13
CA ASP A 31 3.83 7.44 9.44
C ASP A 31 3.55 6.52 8.24
N LYS A 32 3.93 5.25 8.39
CA LYS A 32 3.73 4.25 7.34
C LYS A 32 2.25 3.93 7.12
N SER A 33 1.44 4.06 8.16
CA SER A 33 -0.01 3.84 8.02
C SER A 33 -0.61 4.84 7.03
N LYS A 34 -0.16 6.09 7.07
CA LYS A 34 -0.61 7.10 6.11
C LYS A 34 -0.19 6.72 4.70
N ALA A 35 1.04 6.23 4.52
CA ALA A 35 1.52 5.79 3.22
C ALA A 35 0.65 4.65 2.67
N ILE A 36 0.33 3.69 3.53
CA ILE A 36 -0.55 2.57 3.15
C ILE A 36 -1.93 3.09 2.75
N ARG A 37 -2.51 4.00 3.52
CA ARG A 37 -3.84 4.54 3.19
C ARG A 37 -3.84 5.26 1.84
N VAL A 38 -2.79 5.99 1.54
CA VAL A 38 -2.66 6.67 0.24
C VAL A 38 -2.59 5.64 -0.90
N LEU A 39 -1.81 4.57 -0.70
CA LEU A 39 -1.72 3.51 -1.70
C LEU A 39 -3.06 2.83 -1.92
N LEU A 40 -3.81 2.58 -0.83
CA LEU A 40 -5.12 1.95 -0.94
C LEU A 40 -6.11 2.86 -1.67
N ASP A 41 -6.05 4.16 -1.41
CA ASP A 41 -6.89 5.12 -2.11
C ASP A 41 -6.58 5.13 -3.61
N TYR A 42 -5.31 5.05 -3.96
CA TYR A 42 -4.89 4.97 -5.35
C TYR A 42 -5.43 3.71 -6.02
N VAL A 43 -5.30 2.58 -5.33
CA VAL A 43 -5.81 1.30 -5.85
C VAL A 43 -7.32 1.37 -6.02
N GLU A 44 -8.03 2.00 -5.09
CA GLU A 44 -9.47 2.16 -5.19
C GLU A 44 -9.85 2.94 -6.43
N GLU A 45 -9.14 4.02 -6.72
CA GLU A 45 -9.40 4.82 -7.92
C GLU A 45 -9.10 4.05 -9.21
N LYS A 46 -8.25 3.04 -9.14
CA LYS A 46 -7.87 2.22 -10.29
C LYS A 46 -8.61 0.89 -10.32
N GLU A 47 -9.86 0.88 -9.89
CA GLU A 47 -10.68 -0.32 -9.84
C GLU A 47 -10.73 -1.06 -11.17
N SER A 48 -10.77 -0.33 -12.27
CA SER A 48 -10.81 -0.93 -13.61
C SER A 48 -9.55 -1.76 -13.92
N ASP A 49 -8.47 -1.56 -13.20
CA ASP A 49 -7.22 -2.28 -13.39
C ASP A 49 -7.05 -3.44 -12.42
N TRP A 50 -8.00 -3.65 -11.51
CA TRP A 50 -7.89 -4.70 -10.49
C TRP A 50 -7.73 -6.10 -11.10
N ASP A 51 -8.46 -6.40 -12.16
CA ASP A 51 -8.34 -7.70 -12.80
C ASP A 51 -6.92 -7.95 -13.28
N ASP A 52 -6.30 -6.94 -13.87
CA ASP A 52 -4.92 -7.05 -14.31
C ASP A 52 -3.95 -7.15 -13.13
N MET A 53 -4.17 -6.33 -12.10
CA MET A 53 -3.30 -6.32 -10.92
C MET A 53 -3.28 -7.65 -10.19
N PHE A 54 -4.43 -8.29 -10.04
CA PHE A 54 -4.57 -9.46 -9.17
C PHE A 54 -4.68 -10.77 -9.94
N ALA A 55 -5.03 -10.74 -11.22
CA ALA A 55 -5.04 -11.94 -12.04
C ALA A 55 -3.63 -12.33 -12.51
N THR A 56 -2.75 -11.36 -12.64
CA THR A 56 -1.36 -11.61 -13.01
C THR A 56 -0.56 -11.90 -11.74
N VAL A 57 0.23 -12.96 -11.77
CA VAL A 57 1.12 -13.26 -10.64
C VAL A 57 2.26 -12.25 -10.64
N ARG A 58 2.26 -11.38 -9.64
CA ARG A 58 3.27 -10.32 -9.50
C ARG A 58 4.16 -10.62 -8.30
N CYS A 59 4.89 -11.70 -8.43
CA CYS A 59 5.73 -12.11 -7.31
C CYS A 59 7.19 -11.81 -7.60
N ASN A 60 7.58 -10.56 -7.35
CA ASN A 60 8.97 -10.13 -7.57
C ASN A 60 9.90 -10.60 -6.46
N ARG A 61 9.36 -10.90 -5.27
CA ARG A 61 10.15 -11.20 -4.08
C ARG A 61 9.56 -12.33 -3.25
N CYS A 62 8.88 -13.24 -3.88
CA CYS A 62 8.26 -14.36 -3.15
C CYS A 62 9.27 -15.36 -2.63
#